data_7a9aa4355af64d216a2da730efebe9f7
#
_entry.id   7a9aa4355af64d216a2da730efebe9f7
#
_cell.length_a   1.000
_cell.length_b   1.000
_cell.length_c   1.000
_cell.angle_alpha   90.00
_cell.angle_beta   90.00
_cell.angle_gamma   90.00
#
_symmetry.space_group_name_H-M   'P 1'
#
loop_
_entity.id
_entity.type
_entity.pdbx_description
1 polymer ?
#
loop_
_entity_poly.entity_id
_entity_poly.type
_entity_poly.pdbx_seq_one_letter_code
_entity_poly.pdbx_strand_id
1 'polypeptide(L)'
;WDNGYPEITDKGHGLYQCTLKDSLIPEDATQVVIYLDAQSDIELLRNIVYYGDGYQAKNYNEKTNYYRVQKLLEKAESGNDITIGVIGGSMTAGANAEPMETNCYGARLKTWFESTFGIDVNFINIGIGSTNSYFGCIRAEEKLLRFNPDLIIIEYACNDQLEDIYLDSYESLIRKCWKNPGEPAVISLMLCTQAGISKIERQYPIAQHCQIPIVSYNDAIKDEIIKGEKTWLDYYQTSTLIGGDGIHPNTTAHQKIADLIATELLEGKKASNIDRMASLPAPLYSNILEDAFYLSETDITPVQTGVWTAGGSIWDFGTGKGWRSEIANSELQFKINGDVAAVTYWKRPANENFGTAQIWVDDNPAVVIDGSNGEHIDQIVLTDLGIGEHILHIKLLENKKFEI
;
A
#
# COMPACT_ATOMS: atom_id res chain seq x y z
N TRP A 1 23.60 -22.90 -27.77
CA TRP A 1 23.61 -22.88 -26.31
C TRP A 1 23.37 -24.30 -25.82
N ASP A 2 24.44 -25.02 -25.56
CA ASP A 2 24.37 -26.48 -25.27
C ASP A 2 24.98 -26.76 -23.88
N ASN A 3 24.70 -25.92 -22.90
CA ASN A 3 25.42 -25.96 -21.64
C ASN A 3 24.59 -26.41 -20.42
N GLY A 4 23.71 -27.35 -20.64
CA GLY A 4 23.02 -28.03 -19.54
C GLY A 4 21.79 -27.28 -19.02
N TYR A 5 20.83 -28.05 -18.55
CA TYR A 5 19.64 -27.54 -17.91
C TYR A 5 19.97 -27.03 -16.50
N PRO A 6 19.37 -25.93 -16.05
CA PRO A 6 19.50 -25.51 -14.67
C PRO A 6 18.95 -26.58 -13.73
N GLU A 7 19.57 -26.71 -12.58
CA GLU A 7 19.05 -27.58 -11.53
C GLU A 7 17.82 -26.94 -10.90
N ILE A 8 16.67 -27.61 -11.00
CA ILE A 8 15.40 -27.12 -10.46
C ILE A 8 15.09 -27.91 -9.20
N THR A 9 14.97 -27.22 -8.08
CA THR A 9 14.57 -27.81 -6.79
C THR A 9 13.18 -27.30 -6.42
N ASP A 10 12.24 -28.22 -6.22
CA ASP A 10 10.92 -27.89 -5.67
C ASP A 10 11.07 -27.52 -4.18
N LYS A 11 10.65 -26.31 -3.80
CA LYS A 11 10.63 -25.81 -2.43
C LYS A 11 9.25 -25.91 -1.80
N GLY A 12 8.31 -26.56 -2.49
CA GLY A 12 6.92 -26.68 -2.07
C GLY A 12 6.05 -25.45 -2.41
N HIS A 13 4.73 -25.66 -2.39
CA HIS A 13 3.72 -24.59 -2.62
C HIS A 13 3.86 -23.81 -3.94
N GLY A 14 4.35 -24.50 -5.00
CA GLY A 14 4.53 -23.86 -6.30
C GLY A 14 5.78 -22.98 -6.42
N LEU A 15 6.66 -22.99 -5.43
CA LEU A 15 7.95 -22.31 -5.50
C LEU A 15 9.02 -23.27 -6.01
N TYR A 16 9.69 -22.89 -7.08
CA TYR A 16 10.81 -23.64 -7.66
C TYR A 16 12.08 -22.80 -7.62
N GLN A 17 13.12 -23.34 -7.04
CA GLN A 17 14.45 -22.76 -7.11
C GLN A 17 15.17 -23.29 -8.35
N CYS A 18 15.56 -22.37 -9.24
CA CYS A 18 16.39 -22.67 -10.39
C CYS A 18 17.81 -22.20 -10.08
N THR A 19 18.77 -23.14 -10.02
CA THR A 19 20.18 -22.82 -9.80
C THR A 19 20.93 -22.83 -11.13
N LEU A 20 21.41 -21.67 -11.54
CA LEU A 20 22.34 -21.55 -12.68
C LEU A 20 23.77 -21.61 -12.14
N LYS A 21 24.63 -22.44 -12.77
CA LYS A 21 26.06 -22.45 -12.43
C LYS A 21 26.72 -21.22 -12.99
N ASP A 22 27.67 -20.63 -12.26
CA ASP A 22 28.39 -19.42 -12.68
C ASP A 22 29.00 -19.52 -14.10
N SER A 23 29.42 -20.73 -14.49
CA SER A 23 29.94 -20.98 -15.86
C SER A 23 28.89 -20.82 -16.97
N LEU A 24 27.60 -20.68 -16.63
CA LEU A 24 26.50 -20.51 -17.59
C LEU A 24 26.08 -19.05 -17.77
N ILE A 25 26.57 -18.16 -16.93
CA ILE A 25 26.25 -16.72 -16.98
C ILE A 25 27.51 -15.99 -17.48
N PRO A 26 27.50 -15.38 -18.68
CA PRO A 26 28.59 -14.52 -19.10
C PRO A 26 28.81 -13.36 -18.12
N GLU A 27 30.06 -12.96 -17.89
CA GLU A 27 30.42 -11.85 -16.99
C GLU A 27 29.77 -10.51 -17.36
N ASP A 28 29.38 -10.36 -18.63
CA ASP A 28 28.70 -9.17 -19.17
C ASP A 28 27.19 -9.32 -19.31
N ALA A 29 26.60 -10.38 -18.78
CA ALA A 29 25.15 -10.61 -18.84
C ALA A 29 24.39 -9.55 -18.03
N THR A 30 23.55 -8.77 -18.72
CA THR A 30 22.68 -7.76 -18.11
C THR A 30 21.26 -8.27 -17.88
N GLN A 31 20.90 -9.41 -18.45
CA GLN A 31 19.57 -10.01 -18.35
C GLN A 31 19.66 -11.54 -18.37
N VAL A 32 18.81 -12.17 -17.55
CA VAL A 32 18.53 -13.61 -17.61
C VAL A 32 17.14 -13.78 -18.18
N VAL A 33 17.02 -14.50 -19.31
CA VAL A 33 15.72 -14.79 -19.92
C VAL A 33 15.45 -16.28 -19.71
N ILE A 34 14.35 -16.60 -19.04
CA ILE A 34 13.89 -17.99 -18.83
C ILE A 34 12.74 -18.25 -19.80
N TYR A 35 12.93 -19.23 -20.68
CA TYR A 35 11.88 -19.72 -21.57
C TYR A 35 11.16 -20.88 -20.86
N LEU A 36 9.83 -20.73 -20.71
CA LEU A 36 8.97 -21.82 -20.25
C LEU A 36 8.24 -22.42 -21.45
N ASP A 37 8.02 -23.73 -21.39
CA ASP A 37 7.19 -24.42 -22.35
C ASP A 37 5.75 -23.85 -22.34
N ALA A 38 5.08 -23.85 -23.50
CA ALA A 38 3.74 -23.31 -23.70
C ALA A 38 2.64 -23.98 -22.82
N GLN A 39 2.96 -25.03 -22.10
CA GLN A 39 2.10 -25.69 -21.12
C GLN A 39 2.35 -25.24 -19.67
N SER A 40 3.36 -24.40 -19.45
CA SER A 40 3.68 -23.88 -18.12
C SER A 40 2.79 -22.68 -17.80
N ASP A 41 2.26 -22.63 -16.59
CA ASP A 41 1.39 -21.54 -16.15
C ASP A 41 2.21 -20.25 -16.00
N ILE A 42 1.97 -19.29 -16.89
CA ILE A 42 2.75 -18.04 -16.99
C ILE A 42 2.60 -17.17 -15.73
N GLU A 43 1.59 -17.38 -14.91
CA GLU A 43 1.44 -16.66 -13.63
C GLU A 43 2.60 -16.91 -12.66
N LEU A 44 3.29 -18.02 -12.76
CA LEU A 44 4.46 -18.38 -11.95
C LEU A 44 5.71 -17.53 -12.25
N LEU A 45 5.79 -16.85 -13.41
CA LEU A 45 6.97 -16.11 -13.83
C LEU A 45 7.09 -14.69 -13.25
N ARG A 46 6.09 -14.20 -12.53
CA ARG A 46 6.06 -12.81 -12.07
C ARG A 46 7.11 -12.45 -11.02
N ASN A 47 7.83 -13.46 -10.48
CA ASN A 47 8.79 -13.27 -9.39
C ASN A 47 10.06 -14.09 -9.57
N ILE A 48 10.76 -13.94 -10.71
CA ILE A 48 12.13 -14.44 -10.79
C ILE A 48 13.02 -13.48 -10.00
N VAL A 49 13.43 -13.92 -8.84
CA VAL A 49 14.45 -13.20 -8.06
C VAL A 49 15.77 -13.93 -8.29
N TYR A 50 16.73 -13.22 -8.91
CA TYR A 50 18.09 -13.72 -9.03
C TYR A 50 18.79 -13.58 -7.68
N TYR A 51 19.22 -14.70 -7.13
CA TYR A 51 20.10 -14.75 -5.99
C TYR A 51 21.47 -15.25 -6.50
N GLY A 52 22.43 -14.33 -6.67
CA GLY A 52 23.85 -14.69 -6.84
C GLY A 52 24.44 -15.31 -5.56
N ASP A 53 25.71 -15.65 -5.56
CA ASP A 53 26.40 -16.17 -4.38
C ASP A 53 26.28 -15.22 -3.18
N GLY A 54 25.32 -15.54 -2.31
CA GLY A 54 24.93 -14.76 -1.15
C GLY A 54 23.91 -13.67 -1.49
N TYR A 55 22.61 -13.99 -1.31
CA TYR A 55 21.61 -12.96 -1.12
C TYR A 55 22.12 -12.01 -0.03
N GLN A 56 22.47 -10.80 -0.45
CA GLN A 56 22.73 -9.72 0.50
C GLN A 56 21.45 -8.89 0.54
N ALA A 57 20.82 -8.85 1.71
CA ALA A 57 19.71 -7.96 1.96
C ALA A 57 20.14 -6.54 1.54
N LYS A 58 19.34 -5.94 0.66
CA LYS A 58 19.60 -4.60 0.15
C LYS A 58 19.61 -3.60 1.32
N ASN A 59 20.64 -2.78 1.41
CA ASN A 59 20.63 -1.70 2.40
C ASN A 59 19.75 -0.56 1.88
N TYR A 60 18.48 -0.57 2.26
CA TYR A 60 17.53 0.46 1.88
C TYR A 60 17.74 1.77 2.62
N ASN A 61 18.40 1.74 3.79
CA ASN A 61 18.47 2.85 4.73
C ASN A 61 19.78 3.66 4.72
N GLU A 62 20.61 3.48 3.69
CA GLU A 62 21.91 4.17 3.58
C GLU A 62 21.79 5.70 3.62
N LYS A 63 20.69 6.26 3.08
CA LYS A 63 20.43 7.70 3.00
C LYS A 63 19.34 8.17 3.95
N THR A 64 18.87 7.31 4.84
CA THR A 64 17.76 7.62 5.74
C THR A 64 18.12 8.72 6.73
N ASN A 65 17.20 9.66 6.90
CA ASN A 65 17.28 10.67 7.94
C ASN A 65 16.49 10.22 9.18
N TYR A 66 17.19 9.93 10.26
CA TYR A 66 16.60 9.41 11.49
C TYR A 66 16.20 10.47 12.50
N TYR A 67 16.30 11.76 12.19
CA TYR A 67 16.00 12.82 13.15
C TYR A 67 14.63 12.64 13.82
N ARG A 68 13.58 12.36 13.05
CA ARG A 68 12.23 12.20 13.58
C ARG A 68 12.05 10.90 14.38
N VAL A 69 12.76 9.83 14.02
CA VAL A 69 12.81 8.60 14.81
C VAL A 69 13.46 8.86 16.17
N GLN A 70 14.56 9.62 16.20
CA GLN A 70 15.21 9.99 17.46
C GLN A 70 14.30 10.84 18.34
N LYS A 71 13.59 11.81 17.77
CA LYS A 71 12.59 12.62 18.49
C LYS A 71 11.46 11.78 19.09
N LEU A 72 10.94 10.83 18.32
CA LEU A 72 9.94 9.88 18.81
C LEU A 72 10.47 9.09 20.03
N LEU A 73 11.68 8.54 19.91
CA LEU A 73 12.25 7.73 20.99
C LEU A 73 12.65 8.59 22.22
N GLU A 74 13.16 9.81 22.02
CA GLU A 74 13.40 10.76 23.11
C GLU A 74 12.11 11.09 23.87
N LYS A 75 10.99 11.28 23.15
CA LYS A 75 9.68 11.50 23.75
C LYS A 75 9.25 10.31 24.62
N ALA A 76 9.35 9.08 24.08
CA ALA A 76 9.00 7.86 24.80
C ALA A 76 9.92 7.62 26.02
N GLU A 77 11.23 7.80 25.88
CA GLU A 77 12.22 7.67 26.96
C GLU A 77 12.03 8.68 28.09
N SER A 78 11.46 9.84 27.76
CA SER A 78 11.11 10.86 28.74
C SER A 78 9.81 10.55 29.49
N GLY A 79 9.19 9.38 29.24
CA GLY A 79 7.96 8.95 29.89
C GLY A 79 6.70 9.64 29.34
N ASN A 80 6.74 10.19 28.12
CA ASN A 80 5.61 10.82 27.51
C ASN A 80 4.86 9.83 26.60
N ASP A 81 3.54 9.85 26.68
CA ASP A 81 2.67 9.05 25.81
C ASP A 81 2.83 9.42 24.35
N ILE A 82 2.67 8.43 23.49
CA ILE A 82 2.79 8.58 22.05
C ILE A 82 1.54 8.10 21.31
N THR A 83 1.35 8.59 20.10
CA THR A 83 0.33 8.11 19.17
C THR A 83 0.98 7.42 17.99
N ILE A 84 0.62 6.15 17.76
CA ILE A 84 1.05 5.36 16.60
C ILE A 84 -0.11 5.23 15.63
N GLY A 85 0.12 5.63 14.37
CA GLY A 85 -0.81 5.44 13.28
C GLY A 85 -0.30 4.44 12.24
N VAL A 86 -1.17 3.56 11.77
CA VAL A 86 -0.86 2.66 10.64
C VAL A 86 -1.88 2.82 9.54
N ILE A 87 -1.40 2.92 8.30
CA ILE A 87 -2.21 3.08 7.09
C ILE A 87 -1.75 2.08 6.04
N GLY A 88 -2.68 1.33 5.47
CA GLY A 88 -2.37 0.26 4.52
C GLY A 88 -3.58 -0.55 4.10
N GLY A 89 -3.31 -1.70 3.51
CA GLY A 89 -4.30 -2.66 3.05
C GLY A 89 -4.80 -3.61 4.15
N SER A 90 -5.24 -4.80 3.74
CA SER A 90 -5.74 -5.85 4.63
C SER A 90 -4.68 -6.38 5.61
N MET A 91 -3.41 -6.43 5.19
CA MET A 91 -2.32 -6.85 6.07
C MET A 91 -2.14 -5.84 7.21
N THR A 92 -2.26 -4.55 6.94
CA THR A 92 -2.26 -3.50 7.97
C THR A 92 -3.48 -3.58 8.88
N ALA A 93 -4.67 -3.88 8.32
CA ALA A 93 -5.86 -4.12 9.12
C ALA A 93 -5.68 -5.28 10.11
N GLY A 94 -4.78 -6.22 9.82
CA GLY A 94 -4.49 -7.37 10.66
C GLY A 94 -5.09 -8.68 10.14
N ALA A 95 -5.46 -8.75 8.86
CA ALA A 95 -5.99 -9.97 8.29
C ALA A 95 -5.03 -11.14 8.53
N ASN A 96 -5.58 -12.26 9.01
CA ASN A 96 -4.88 -13.47 9.41
C ASN A 96 -4.03 -13.39 10.71
N ALA A 97 -4.02 -12.26 11.40
CA ALA A 97 -3.52 -12.15 12.77
C ALA A 97 -4.66 -12.47 13.77
N GLU A 98 -4.57 -13.54 14.51
CA GLU A 98 -5.64 -13.98 15.41
C GLU A 98 -5.28 -13.79 16.89
N PRO A 99 -6.11 -13.06 17.69
CA PRO A 99 -7.15 -12.11 17.26
C PRO A 99 -6.55 -10.83 16.65
N MET A 100 -7.22 -10.25 15.63
CA MET A 100 -6.66 -9.13 14.83
C MET A 100 -6.35 -7.90 15.67
N GLU A 101 -7.24 -7.56 16.60
CA GLU A 101 -7.16 -6.34 17.40
C GLU A 101 -5.89 -6.26 18.27
N THR A 102 -5.37 -7.41 18.69
CA THR A 102 -4.20 -7.51 19.58
C THR A 102 -2.97 -8.06 18.91
N ASN A 103 -3.13 -8.75 17.79
CA ASN A 103 -2.04 -9.48 17.14
C ASN A 103 -1.61 -8.91 15.77
N CYS A 104 -2.31 -7.89 15.21
CA CYS A 104 -1.77 -7.17 14.06
C CYS A 104 -0.44 -6.49 14.44
N TYR A 105 0.44 -6.31 13.48
CA TYR A 105 1.79 -5.79 13.72
C TYR A 105 1.78 -4.43 14.45
N GLY A 106 0.80 -3.57 14.14
CA GLY A 106 0.67 -2.27 14.81
C GLY A 106 0.32 -2.38 16.30
N ALA A 107 -0.60 -3.30 16.65
CA ALA A 107 -0.95 -3.57 18.07
C ALA A 107 0.23 -4.20 18.83
N ARG A 108 1.02 -5.05 18.19
CA ARG A 108 2.24 -5.61 18.78
C ARG A 108 3.31 -4.55 18.98
N LEU A 109 3.46 -3.64 18.02
CA LEU A 109 4.37 -2.51 18.16
C LEU A 109 3.93 -1.57 19.30
N LYS A 110 2.62 -1.31 19.45
CA LYS A 110 2.07 -0.63 20.63
C LYS A 110 2.55 -1.31 21.92
N THR A 111 2.34 -2.63 22.05
CA THR A 111 2.75 -3.39 23.23
C THR A 111 4.27 -3.31 23.47
N TRP A 112 5.06 -3.32 22.39
CA TRP A 112 6.52 -3.15 22.50
C TRP A 112 6.89 -1.79 23.09
N PHE A 113 6.29 -0.69 22.64
CA PHE A 113 6.54 0.64 23.22
C PHE A 113 6.12 0.71 24.69
N GLU A 114 4.92 0.22 25.01
CA GLU A 114 4.40 0.21 26.39
C GLU A 114 5.32 -0.58 27.33
N SER A 115 5.75 -1.77 26.91
CA SER A 115 6.63 -2.61 27.72
C SER A 115 8.06 -2.11 27.83
N THR A 116 8.57 -1.43 26.79
CA THR A 116 9.97 -0.96 26.73
C THR A 116 10.15 0.36 27.48
N PHE A 117 9.20 1.27 27.36
CA PHE A 117 9.34 2.63 27.88
C PHE A 117 8.43 2.94 29.08
N GLY A 118 7.45 2.06 29.38
CA GLY A 118 6.52 2.27 30.50
C GLY A 118 5.55 3.42 30.29
N ILE A 119 5.14 3.69 29.06
CA ILE A 119 4.24 4.77 28.64
C ILE A 119 2.92 4.18 28.13
N ASP A 120 1.89 5.02 28.02
CA ASP A 120 0.67 4.67 27.29
C ASP A 120 0.81 4.99 25.80
N VAL A 121 0.25 4.12 24.95
CA VAL A 121 0.28 4.31 23.49
C VAL A 121 -1.13 4.39 22.94
N ASN A 122 -1.50 5.52 22.35
CA ASN A 122 -2.69 5.64 21.55
C ASN A 122 -2.44 4.99 20.16
N PHE A 123 -3.19 3.95 19.81
CA PHE A 123 -3.00 3.21 18.57
C PHE A 123 -4.18 3.42 17.62
N ILE A 124 -3.87 3.91 16.42
CA ILE A 124 -4.85 4.19 15.36
C ILE A 124 -4.52 3.31 14.16
N ASN A 125 -5.36 2.31 13.92
CA ASN A 125 -5.26 1.46 12.74
C ASN A 125 -6.34 1.85 11.72
N ILE A 126 -5.90 2.36 10.58
CA ILE A 126 -6.78 2.69 9.46
C ILE A 126 -6.52 1.81 8.23
N GLY A 127 -5.98 0.60 8.42
CA GLY A 127 -5.87 -0.42 7.37
C GLY A 127 -7.25 -0.84 6.87
N ILE A 128 -7.40 -0.96 5.55
CA ILE A 128 -8.65 -1.39 4.90
C ILE A 128 -8.31 -2.37 3.80
N GLY A 129 -8.95 -3.56 3.83
CA GLY A 129 -8.75 -4.60 2.82
C GLY A 129 -9.10 -4.13 1.41
N SER A 130 -8.38 -4.67 0.41
CA SER A 130 -8.61 -4.40 -1.01
C SER A 130 -8.48 -2.92 -1.41
N THR A 131 -7.71 -2.12 -0.65
CA THR A 131 -7.42 -0.71 -0.95
C THR A 131 -5.95 -0.50 -1.29
N ASN A 132 -5.65 0.57 -1.97
CA ASN A 132 -4.34 0.95 -2.50
C ASN A 132 -3.84 2.29 -1.90
N SER A 133 -2.63 2.70 -2.27
CA SER A 133 -2.01 3.94 -1.77
C SER A 133 -2.79 5.20 -2.16
N TYR A 134 -3.48 5.20 -3.30
CA TYR A 134 -4.37 6.29 -3.70
C TYR A 134 -5.48 6.49 -2.65
N PHE A 135 -6.22 5.43 -2.32
CA PHE A 135 -7.29 5.52 -1.31
C PHE A 135 -6.73 5.81 0.09
N GLY A 136 -5.52 5.34 0.38
CA GLY A 136 -4.78 5.74 1.58
C GLY A 136 -4.54 7.25 1.62
N CYS A 137 -4.02 7.82 0.52
CA CYS A 137 -3.65 9.22 0.43
C CYS A 137 -4.84 10.18 0.65
N ILE A 138 -5.97 9.91 -0.02
CA ILE A 138 -7.13 10.82 0.04
C ILE A 138 -7.85 10.81 1.38
N ARG A 139 -7.77 9.74 2.19
CA ARG A 139 -8.41 9.61 3.51
C ARG A 139 -7.48 9.85 4.69
N ALA A 140 -6.17 9.99 4.44
CA ALA A 140 -5.16 10.10 5.51
C ALA A 140 -5.43 11.27 6.46
N GLU A 141 -5.79 12.44 5.93
CA GLU A 141 -6.03 13.65 6.75
C GLU A 141 -7.12 13.42 7.78
N GLU A 142 -8.29 13.00 7.32
CA GLU A 142 -9.47 12.84 8.19
C GLU A 142 -9.33 11.65 9.15
N LYS A 143 -8.75 10.55 8.70
CA LYS A 143 -8.77 9.29 9.48
C LYS A 143 -7.53 9.08 10.34
N LEU A 144 -6.44 9.78 10.08
CA LEU A 144 -5.17 9.59 10.78
C LEU A 144 -4.50 10.88 11.21
N LEU A 145 -4.24 11.80 10.27
CA LEU A 145 -3.33 12.93 10.51
C LEU A 145 -3.90 13.97 11.47
N ARG A 146 -5.22 14.14 11.51
CA ARG A 146 -5.90 15.01 12.48
C ARG A 146 -5.63 14.66 13.95
N PHE A 147 -5.17 13.43 14.22
CA PHE A 147 -4.83 12.99 15.58
C PHE A 147 -3.37 13.26 15.95
N ASN A 148 -2.60 13.92 15.07
CA ASN A 148 -1.20 14.27 15.26
C ASN A 148 -0.35 13.07 15.74
N PRO A 149 -0.27 11.96 14.98
CA PRO A 149 0.52 10.80 15.38
C PRO A 149 2.00 11.16 15.49
N ASP A 150 2.71 10.49 16.40
CA ASP A 150 4.17 10.58 16.58
C ASP A 150 4.92 9.62 15.65
N LEU A 151 4.26 8.51 15.29
CA LEU A 151 4.76 7.50 14.36
C LEU A 151 3.67 7.14 13.36
N ILE A 152 4.02 7.13 12.07
CA ILE A 152 3.15 6.66 10.99
C ILE A 152 3.84 5.54 10.21
N ILE A 153 3.15 4.41 10.01
CA ILE A 153 3.62 3.31 9.18
C ILE A 153 2.73 3.20 7.95
N ILE A 154 3.35 3.25 6.77
CA ILE A 154 2.68 3.18 5.46
C ILE A 154 2.98 1.82 4.83
N GLU A 155 1.93 1.05 4.46
CA GLU A 155 2.06 -0.27 3.85
C GLU A 155 1.08 -0.44 2.69
N TYR A 156 1.60 -0.51 1.45
CA TYR A 156 0.83 -0.79 0.24
C TYR A 156 1.59 -1.65 -0.78
N ALA A 157 2.72 -2.25 -0.37
CA ALA A 157 3.59 -2.98 -1.27
C ALA A 157 2.93 -4.19 -1.95
N CYS A 158 1.87 -4.75 -1.36
CA CYS A 158 1.10 -5.85 -1.96
C CYS A 158 -0.13 -5.38 -2.74
N ASN A 159 -0.64 -4.19 -2.46
CA ASN A 159 -1.93 -3.72 -2.97
C ASN A 159 -1.83 -2.85 -4.22
N ASP A 160 -0.78 -2.00 -4.31
CA ASP A 160 -0.58 -1.15 -5.47
C ASP A 160 -0.34 -1.99 -6.72
N GLN A 161 -0.80 -1.48 -7.86
CA GLN A 161 -0.61 -2.12 -9.16
C GLN A 161 0.60 -1.49 -9.89
N LEU A 162 0.71 -1.70 -11.21
CA LEU A 162 1.87 -1.25 -11.98
C LEU A 162 1.68 0.11 -12.66
N GLU A 163 0.49 0.68 -12.61
CA GLU A 163 0.16 1.97 -13.18
C GLU A 163 0.88 3.09 -12.42
N ASP A 164 1.23 4.17 -13.13
CA ASP A 164 2.03 5.26 -12.58
C ASP A 164 1.29 6.07 -11.50
N ILE A 165 -0.04 6.06 -11.52
CA ILE A 165 -0.85 6.68 -10.47
C ILE A 165 -0.48 6.17 -9.05
N TYR A 166 -0.01 4.92 -8.94
CA TYR A 166 0.41 4.36 -7.65
C TYR A 166 1.80 4.85 -7.21
N LEU A 167 2.65 5.31 -8.13
CA LEU A 167 3.88 6.04 -7.78
C LEU A 167 3.53 7.42 -7.24
N ASP A 168 2.66 8.14 -7.96
CA ASP A 168 2.20 9.47 -7.57
C ASP A 168 1.48 9.48 -6.22
N SER A 169 0.57 8.52 -6.02
CA SER A 169 -0.21 8.43 -4.78
C SER A 169 0.63 7.98 -3.59
N TYR A 170 1.56 7.05 -3.79
CA TYR A 170 2.45 6.59 -2.72
C TYR A 170 3.40 7.71 -2.27
N GLU A 171 3.98 8.46 -3.23
CA GLU A 171 4.81 9.63 -2.93
C GLU A 171 3.99 10.72 -2.24
N SER A 172 2.81 11.05 -2.77
CA SER A 172 1.91 12.05 -2.19
C SER A 172 1.50 11.68 -0.76
N LEU A 173 1.24 10.40 -0.48
CA LEU A 173 0.91 9.91 0.86
C LEU A 173 2.07 10.10 1.83
N ILE A 174 3.30 9.72 1.44
CA ILE A 174 4.50 9.94 2.26
C ILE A 174 4.66 11.42 2.57
N ARG A 175 4.54 12.30 1.56
CA ARG A 175 4.67 13.76 1.71
C ARG A 175 3.62 14.34 2.63
N LYS A 176 2.37 13.95 2.45
CA LYS A 176 1.24 14.35 3.31
C LYS A 176 1.49 13.96 4.77
N CYS A 177 1.88 12.71 5.03
CA CYS A 177 2.21 12.23 6.37
C CYS A 177 3.40 13.01 6.96
N TRP A 178 4.45 13.21 6.18
CA TRP A 178 5.66 13.90 6.63
C TRP A 178 5.42 15.39 6.95
N LYS A 179 4.52 16.06 6.22
CA LYS A 179 4.15 17.47 6.44
C LYS A 179 3.22 17.70 7.63
N ASN A 180 2.71 16.63 8.26
CA ASN A 180 1.84 16.78 9.43
C ASN A 180 2.52 17.65 10.51
N PRO A 181 1.82 18.61 11.10
CA PRO A 181 2.38 19.57 12.08
C PRO A 181 3.04 18.90 13.29
N GLY A 182 2.63 17.67 13.64
CA GLY A 182 3.25 16.87 14.70
C GLY A 182 4.66 16.38 14.37
N GLU A 183 5.14 16.55 13.14
CA GLU A 183 6.44 16.06 12.65
C GLU A 183 6.67 14.56 12.92
N PRO A 184 5.73 13.67 12.56
CA PRO A 184 5.84 12.26 12.88
C PRO A 184 7.07 11.61 12.24
N ALA A 185 7.61 10.57 12.89
CA ALA A 185 8.44 9.60 12.20
C ALA A 185 7.54 8.84 11.20
N VAL A 186 7.94 8.79 9.94
CA VAL A 186 7.21 8.08 8.87
C VAL A 186 8.05 6.90 8.41
N ILE A 187 7.50 5.69 8.46
CA ILE A 187 8.16 4.45 8.05
C ILE A 187 7.44 3.86 6.83
N SER A 188 8.20 3.49 5.82
CA SER A 188 7.74 2.71 4.67
C SER A 188 7.91 1.22 4.97
N LEU A 189 6.80 0.47 5.09
CA LEU A 189 6.80 -0.95 5.38
C LEU A 189 6.54 -1.75 4.10
N MET A 190 7.49 -2.61 3.74
CA MET A 190 7.47 -3.41 2.51
C MET A 190 7.12 -4.87 2.82
N LEU A 191 5.85 -5.22 2.68
CA LEU A 191 5.37 -6.58 2.85
C LEU A 191 5.40 -7.36 1.52
N CYS A 192 5.16 -8.67 1.59
CA CYS A 192 4.96 -9.54 0.43
C CYS A 192 3.88 -10.58 0.74
N THR A 193 3.36 -11.22 -0.31
CA THR A 193 2.51 -12.41 -0.20
C THR A 193 3.36 -13.67 -0.02
N GLN A 194 2.74 -14.82 0.24
CA GLN A 194 3.42 -16.12 0.27
C GLN A 194 4.15 -16.44 -1.04
N ALA A 195 3.62 -16.01 -2.18
CA ALA A 195 4.28 -16.15 -3.48
C ALA A 195 5.43 -15.15 -3.68
N GLY A 196 5.77 -14.34 -2.67
CA GLY A 196 6.82 -13.33 -2.76
C GLY A 196 6.43 -12.09 -3.58
N ILE A 197 5.12 -11.91 -3.87
CA ILE A 197 4.64 -10.73 -4.61
C ILE A 197 4.74 -9.50 -3.73
N SER A 198 5.40 -8.48 -4.25
CA SER A 198 5.58 -7.18 -3.61
C SER A 198 5.88 -6.14 -4.68
N LYS A 199 5.49 -4.89 -4.46
CA LYS A 199 5.86 -3.76 -5.31
C LYS A 199 7.02 -2.95 -4.71
N ILE A 200 7.84 -3.61 -3.89
CA ILE A 200 8.98 -2.97 -3.23
C ILE A 200 9.86 -2.21 -4.24
N GLU A 201 10.14 -2.78 -5.42
CA GLU A 201 11.01 -2.15 -6.43
C GLU A 201 10.43 -0.84 -7.00
N ARG A 202 9.14 -0.61 -6.86
CA ARG A 202 8.49 0.64 -7.25
C ARG A 202 8.42 1.65 -6.10
N GLN A 203 8.27 1.17 -4.86
CA GLN A 203 8.02 2.03 -3.70
C GLN A 203 9.28 2.44 -2.95
N TYR A 204 10.31 1.53 -2.85
CA TYR A 204 11.51 1.87 -2.09
C TYR A 204 12.28 3.08 -2.66
N PRO A 205 12.37 3.32 -4.00
CA PRO A 205 13.04 4.50 -4.51
C PRO A 205 12.42 5.81 -4.03
N ILE A 206 11.09 5.82 -3.88
CA ILE A 206 10.34 6.97 -3.35
C ILE A 206 10.69 7.19 -1.88
N ALA A 207 10.63 6.14 -1.07
CA ALA A 207 10.95 6.22 0.36
C ALA A 207 12.42 6.64 0.59
N GLN A 208 13.36 6.11 -0.20
CA GLN A 208 14.78 6.54 -0.17
C GLN A 208 14.95 8.01 -0.60
N HIS A 209 14.24 8.44 -1.63
CA HIS A 209 14.26 9.83 -2.08
C HIS A 209 13.74 10.78 -0.99
N CYS A 210 12.67 10.38 -0.31
CA CYS A 210 12.13 11.11 0.84
C CYS A 210 13.00 10.95 2.12
N GLN A 211 14.05 10.13 2.08
CA GLN A 211 14.95 9.84 3.19
C GLN A 211 14.24 9.33 4.46
N ILE A 212 13.13 8.60 4.30
CA ILE A 212 12.42 7.98 5.41
C ILE A 212 12.89 6.54 5.63
N PRO A 213 12.79 5.99 6.87
CA PRO A 213 13.13 4.59 7.13
C PRO A 213 12.30 3.61 6.32
N ILE A 214 12.94 2.55 5.85
CA ILE A 214 12.33 1.46 5.11
C ILE A 214 12.52 0.17 5.89
N VAL A 215 11.43 -0.53 6.16
CA VAL A 215 11.43 -1.86 6.78
C VAL A 215 10.97 -2.87 5.75
N SER A 216 11.88 -3.74 5.31
CA SER A 216 11.57 -4.78 4.32
C SER A 216 11.34 -6.13 5.01
N TYR A 217 10.08 -6.43 5.33
CA TYR A 217 9.67 -7.77 5.73
C TYR A 217 9.87 -8.76 4.58
N ASN A 218 9.62 -8.33 3.33
CA ASN A 218 9.84 -9.14 2.14
C ASN A 218 11.25 -9.73 2.09
N ASP A 219 12.27 -8.91 2.34
CA ASP A 219 13.65 -9.39 2.25
C ASP A 219 14.05 -10.17 3.50
N ALA A 220 13.59 -9.77 4.67
CA ALA A 220 13.89 -10.46 5.92
C ALA A 220 13.42 -11.92 5.92
N ILE A 221 12.18 -12.19 5.48
CA ILE A 221 11.68 -13.58 5.43
C ILE A 221 12.30 -14.37 4.28
N LYS A 222 12.57 -13.74 3.13
CA LYS A 222 13.26 -14.41 2.02
C LYS A 222 14.66 -14.86 2.42
N ASP A 223 15.39 -14.03 3.15
CA ASP A 223 16.71 -14.40 3.67
C ASP A 223 16.65 -15.65 4.56
N GLU A 224 15.71 -15.68 5.52
CA GLU A 224 15.53 -16.87 6.40
C GLU A 224 15.11 -18.13 5.63
N ILE A 225 14.23 -17.98 4.63
CA ILE A 225 13.78 -19.11 3.80
C ILE A 225 14.93 -19.65 2.92
N ILE A 226 15.71 -18.75 2.31
CA ILE A 226 16.86 -19.12 1.49
C ILE A 226 17.92 -19.85 2.32
N LYS A 227 18.17 -19.39 3.54
CA LYS A 227 19.08 -20.06 4.49
C LYS A 227 18.53 -21.39 5.02
N GLY A 228 17.27 -21.71 4.76
CA GLY A 228 16.60 -22.91 5.26
C GLY A 228 16.27 -22.86 6.76
N GLU A 229 16.31 -21.69 7.36
CA GLU A 229 15.97 -21.48 8.78
C GLU A 229 14.45 -21.53 8.99
N LYS A 230 13.68 -21.12 8.00
CA LYS A 230 12.21 -21.06 7.98
C LYS A 230 11.66 -21.50 6.63
N THR A 231 10.35 -21.70 6.60
CA THR A 231 9.58 -21.97 5.39
C THR A 231 8.49 -20.91 5.22
N TRP A 232 7.92 -20.79 4.02
CA TRP A 232 6.76 -19.92 3.80
C TRP A 232 5.58 -20.24 4.73
N LEU A 233 5.41 -21.51 5.10
CA LEU A 233 4.33 -21.96 6.00
C LEU A 233 4.50 -21.47 7.43
N ASP A 234 5.71 -21.14 7.87
CA ASP A 234 5.92 -20.54 9.19
C ASP A 234 5.26 -19.14 9.27
N TYR A 235 5.14 -18.46 8.12
CA TYR A 235 4.67 -17.08 8.03
C TYR A 235 3.28 -16.92 7.41
N TYR A 236 2.80 -17.91 6.65
CA TYR A 236 1.54 -17.86 5.90
C TYR A 236 0.63 -19.06 6.15
N GLN A 237 0.78 -19.73 7.30
CA GLN A 237 -0.10 -20.82 7.68
C GLN A 237 -1.56 -20.38 7.71
N THR A 238 -2.41 -21.32 7.39
CA THR A 238 -3.86 -21.19 7.38
C THR A 238 -4.39 -20.68 8.70
N SER A 239 -5.06 -19.52 8.67
CA SER A 239 -5.92 -19.08 9.74
C SER A 239 -7.29 -19.73 9.61
N THR A 240 -7.96 -19.92 10.74
CA THR A 240 -9.35 -20.39 10.77
C THR A 240 -10.31 -19.34 10.21
N LEU A 241 -9.92 -18.07 10.21
CA LEU A 241 -10.75 -16.94 9.77
C LEU A 241 -10.74 -16.75 8.25
N ILE A 242 -9.60 -16.91 7.59
CA ILE A 242 -9.43 -16.57 6.16
C ILE A 242 -9.03 -17.78 5.32
N GLY A 243 -8.77 -18.92 5.95
CA GLY A 243 -8.58 -20.18 5.22
C GLY A 243 -7.27 -20.34 4.45
N GLY A 244 -6.22 -19.60 4.79
CA GLY A 244 -4.90 -19.80 4.17
C GLY A 244 -4.86 -19.40 2.69
N ASP A 245 -5.12 -18.14 2.43
CA ASP A 245 -5.25 -17.59 1.08
C ASP A 245 -3.91 -17.33 0.36
N GLY A 246 -2.77 -17.60 1.02
CA GLY A 246 -1.44 -17.34 0.47
C GLY A 246 -1.09 -15.84 0.34
N ILE A 247 -1.96 -14.97 0.80
CA ILE A 247 -1.80 -13.50 0.72
C ILE A 247 -1.41 -12.95 2.09
N HIS A 248 -2.19 -13.28 3.12
CA HIS A 248 -2.11 -12.63 4.42
C HIS A 248 -1.13 -13.32 5.37
N PRO A 249 -0.18 -12.58 5.95
CA PRO A 249 0.74 -13.09 6.96
C PRO A 249 -0.03 -13.56 8.21
N ASN A 250 0.41 -14.66 8.82
CA ASN A 250 -0.18 -15.18 10.05
C ASN A 250 0.29 -14.40 11.30
N THR A 251 -0.21 -14.79 12.47
CA THR A 251 0.13 -14.17 13.76
C THR A 251 1.64 -14.14 14.04
N THR A 252 2.39 -15.19 13.64
CA THR A 252 3.86 -15.23 13.80
C THR A 252 4.55 -14.20 12.89
N ALA A 253 4.06 -14.07 11.67
CA ALA A 253 4.57 -13.07 10.73
C ALA A 253 4.28 -11.64 11.20
N HIS A 254 3.10 -11.37 11.76
CA HIS A 254 2.77 -10.07 12.33
C HIS A 254 3.69 -9.72 13.52
N GLN A 255 4.10 -10.71 14.34
CA GLN A 255 5.13 -10.48 15.36
C GLN A 255 6.47 -10.13 14.72
N LYS A 256 6.89 -10.89 13.70
CA LYS A 256 8.15 -10.61 12.98
C LYS A 256 8.17 -9.21 12.37
N ILE A 257 7.06 -8.76 11.79
CA ILE A 257 6.93 -7.41 11.25
C ILE A 257 7.13 -6.35 12.36
N ALA A 258 6.47 -6.53 13.50
CA ALA A 258 6.62 -5.62 14.62
C ALA A 258 8.08 -5.59 15.15
N ASP A 259 8.74 -6.74 15.25
CA ASP A 259 10.13 -6.86 15.69
C ASP A 259 11.10 -6.17 14.71
N LEU A 260 10.85 -6.29 13.40
CA LEU A 260 11.64 -5.59 12.37
C LEU A 260 11.49 -4.08 12.47
N ILE A 261 10.27 -3.58 12.69
CA ILE A 261 10.03 -2.14 12.89
C ILE A 261 10.73 -1.66 14.16
N ALA A 262 10.58 -2.39 15.27
CA ALA A 262 11.26 -2.06 16.53
C ALA A 262 12.79 -2.04 16.39
N THR A 263 13.35 -3.00 15.64
CA THR A 263 14.78 -3.05 15.33
C THR A 263 15.22 -1.82 14.55
N GLU A 264 14.49 -1.46 13.49
CA GLU A 264 14.81 -0.28 12.67
C GLU A 264 14.77 1.02 13.48
N LEU A 265 13.77 1.17 14.38
CA LEU A 265 13.69 2.31 15.28
C LEU A 265 14.92 2.39 16.21
N LEU A 266 15.35 1.24 16.77
CA LEU A 266 16.53 1.19 17.64
C LEU A 266 17.84 1.43 16.88
N GLU A 267 17.96 0.99 15.63
CA GLU A 267 19.12 1.34 14.78
C GLU A 267 19.10 2.83 14.45
N GLY A 268 17.95 3.40 14.13
CA GLY A 268 17.80 4.85 13.92
C GLY A 268 18.20 5.69 15.15
N LYS A 269 17.95 5.17 16.37
CA LYS A 269 18.42 5.82 17.61
C LYS A 269 19.92 5.94 17.68
N LYS A 270 20.66 4.96 17.17
CA LYS A 270 22.13 4.90 17.20
C LYS A 270 22.78 5.74 16.09
N ALA A 271 22.01 6.17 15.10
CA ALA A 271 22.54 6.97 13.99
C ALA A 271 23.12 8.28 14.49
N SER A 272 24.26 8.70 13.93
CA SER A 272 24.98 9.93 14.29
C SER A 272 24.88 10.99 13.19
N ASN A 273 25.10 12.25 13.58
CA ASN A 273 25.12 13.40 12.65
C ASN A 273 23.83 13.59 11.86
N ILE A 274 22.70 13.57 12.56
CA ILE A 274 21.39 13.75 11.96
C ILE A 274 20.93 15.20 12.18
N ASP A 275 20.84 15.94 11.08
CA ASP A 275 20.28 17.29 11.10
C ASP A 275 18.78 17.24 10.84
N ARG A 276 18.03 18.16 11.46
CA ARG A 276 16.60 18.32 11.17
C ARG A 276 16.39 18.71 9.72
N MET A 277 15.72 17.86 8.98
CA MET A 277 15.31 18.13 7.61
C MET A 277 14.14 19.12 7.62
N ALA A 278 14.31 20.28 7.04
CA ALA A 278 13.30 21.35 7.02
C ALA A 278 12.16 21.06 6.02
N SER A 279 12.47 20.36 4.92
CA SER A 279 11.52 19.97 3.88
C SER A 279 11.99 18.70 3.20
N LEU A 280 11.06 17.97 2.61
CA LEU A 280 11.39 16.89 1.69
C LEU A 280 12.03 17.44 0.40
N PRO A 281 12.84 16.66 -0.32
CA PRO A 281 13.28 17.00 -1.67
C PRO A 281 12.07 17.27 -2.59
N ALA A 282 12.30 17.88 -3.75
CA ALA A 282 11.28 17.98 -4.79
C ALA A 282 10.74 16.57 -5.13
N PRO A 283 9.48 16.44 -5.59
CA PRO A 283 8.93 15.11 -5.90
C PRO A 283 9.81 14.34 -6.88
N LEU A 284 9.94 13.03 -6.64
CA LEU A 284 10.62 12.10 -7.55
C LEU A 284 9.74 11.81 -8.77
N TYR A 285 8.45 11.60 -8.54
CA TYR A 285 7.42 11.40 -9.55
C TYR A 285 6.42 12.55 -9.52
N SER A 286 5.55 12.59 -8.53
CA SER A 286 4.51 13.62 -8.42
C SER A 286 4.04 13.80 -6.98
N ASN A 287 3.55 14.99 -6.67
CA ASN A 287 2.82 15.29 -5.45
C ASN A 287 1.38 15.76 -5.71
N ILE A 288 0.84 15.42 -6.87
CA ILE A 288 -0.47 15.89 -7.35
C ILE A 288 -1.63 15.56 -6.40
N LEU A 289 -1.49 14.49 -5.61
CA LEU A 289 -2.50 14.07 -4.63
C LEU A 289 -2.15 14.48 -3.19
N GLU A 290 -1.09 15.22 -2.97
CA GLU A 290 -0.65 15.58 -1.62
C GLU A 290 -1.71 16.35 -0.84
N ASP A 291 -2.40 17.26 -1.50
CA ASP A 291 -3.48 18.07 -0.91
C ASP A 291 -4.89 17.50 -1.20
N ALA A 292 -4.97 16.33 -1.87
CA ALA A 292 -6.23 15.68 -2.17
C ALA A 292 -6.92 15.18 -0.89
N PHE A 293 -8.25 15.26 -0.87
CA PHE A 293 -9.08 14.77 0.22
C PHE A 293 -10.34 14.09 -0.34
N TYR A 294 -10.91 13.23 0.47
CA TYR A 294 -12.09 12.45 0.13
C TYR A 294 -13.36 13.23 0.49
N LEU A 295 -14.31 13.22 -0.44
CA LEU A 295 -15.66 13.75 -0.22
C LEU A 295 -16.69 12.63 -0.40
N SER A 296 -17.55 12.47 0.59
CA SER A 296 -18.67 11.53 0.56
C SER A 296 -20.02 12.24 0.37
N GLU A 297 -21.11 11.49 0.36
CA GLU A 297 -22.47 12.04 0.26
C GLU A 297 -22.84 12.97 1.42
N THR A 298 -22.09 12.93 2.51
CA THR A 298 -22.27 13.84 3.65
C THR A 298 -21.52 15.16 3.49
N ASP A 299 -20.53 15.21 2.62
CA ASP A 299 -19.59 16.32 2.48
C ASP A 299 -19.90 17.22 1.28
N ILE A 300 -20.51 16.66 0.23
CA ILE A 300 -20.81 17.38 -0.99
C ILE A 300 -22.23 17.10 -1.48
N THR A 301 -22.93 18.16 -1.91
CA THR A 301 -24.26 18.04 -2.49
C THR A 301 -24.18 18.11 -4.02
N PRO A 302 -24.74 17.12 -4.74
CA PRO A 302 -24.79 17.18 -6.19
C PRO A 302 -25.59 18.38 -6.70
N VAL A 303 -25.17 18.98 -7.81
CA VAL A 303 -25.95 19.99 -8.53
C VAL A 303 -27.03 19.34 -9.43
N GLN A 304 -26.80 18.07 -9.80
CA GLN A 304 -27.77 17.23 -10.48
C GLN A 304 -27.62 15.79 -9.99
N THR A 305 -28.72 15.15 -9.63
CA THR A 305 -28.71 13.76 -9.13
C THR A 305 -29.26 12.75 -10.13
N GLY A 306 -30.04 13.16 -11.12
CA GLY A 306 -30.77 12.24 -11.97
C GLY A 306 -31.57 11.23 -11.12
N VAL A 307 -31.32 9.93 -11.34
CA VAL A 307 -31.86 8.84 -10.51
C VAL A 307 -30.81 8.20 -9.61
N TRP A 308 -29.66 8.85 -9.42
CA TRP A 308 -28.67 8.40 -8.45
C TRP A 308 -29.18 8.63 -7.03
N THR A 309 -28.89 7.69 -6.15
CA THR A 309 -29.24 7.75 -4.73
C THR A 309 -28.01 7.78 -3.86
N ALA A 310 -28.02 8.66 -2.86
CA ALA A 310 -26.99 8.68 -1.84
C ALA A 310 -27.08 7.44 -0.95
N GLY A 311 -25.94 6.95 -0.50
CA GLY A 311 -25.82 5.78 0.33
C GLY A 311 -25.88 4.48 -0.46
N GLY A 312 -25.22 3.45 0.03
CA GLY A 312 -25.34 2.12 -0.57
C GLY A 312 -24.04 1.46 -0.95
N SER A 313 -22.88 2.03 -0.66
CA SER A 313 -21.66 1.25 -0.74
C SER A 313 -21.77 0.02 0.15
N ILE A 314 -21.41 -1.14 -0.37
CA ILE A 314 -21.41 -2.43 0.34
C ILE A 314 -20.44 -2.37 1.53
N TRP A 315 -19.46 -1.49 1.46
CA TRP A 315 -18.43 -1.31 2.48
C TRP A 315 -18.52 0.09 3.07
N ASP A 316 -18.94 0.16 4.31
CA ASP A 316 -18.82 1.38 5.10
C ASP A 316 -17.39 1.46 5.65
N PHE A 317 -16.54 2.22 4.95
CA PHE A 317 -15.18 2.50 5.41
C PHE A 317 -15.13 3.57 6.51
N GLY A 318 -16.29 3.95 7.07
CA GLY A 318 -16.38 5.10 7.97
C GLY A 318 -16.08 6.43 7.28
N THR A 319 -16.14 6.48 5.94
CA THR A 319 -15.86 7.64 5.10
C THR A 319 -17.11 8.20 4.43
N GLY A 320 -18.29 7.62 4.73
CA GLY A 320 -19.55 7.83 3.99
C GLY A 320 -19.82 6.71 3.02
N LYS A 321 -20.97 6.75 2.36
CA LYS A 321 -21.48 5.66 1.54
C LYS A 321 -21.53 5.96 0.04
N GLY A 322 -21.20 7.17 -0.37
CA GLY A 322 -21.16 7.58 -1.78
C GLY A 322 -22.53 7.58 -2.47
N TRP A 323 -22.54 7.33 -3.76
CA TRP A 323 -23.76 7.31 -4.61
C TRP A 323 -23.81 6.07 -5.47
N ARG A 324 -25.03 5.65 -5.79
CA ARG A 324 -25.28 4.50 -6.67
C ARG A 324 -26.42 4.73 -7.65
N SER A 325 -26.36 4.07 -8.79
CA SER A 325 -27.45 3.98 -9.76
C SER A 325 -27.45 2.64 -10.48
N GLU A 326 -28.60 2.27 -11.06
CA GLU A 326 -28.78 1.08 -11.91
C GLU A 326 -29.46 1.45 -13.24
N ILE A 327 -29.67 2.73 -13.51
CA ILE A 327 -30.46 3.20 -14.66
C ILE A 327 -29.54 3.89 -15.68
N ALA A 328 -29.48 3.33 -16.88
CA ALA A 328 -28.72 3.90 -17.98
C ALA A 328 -29.10 5.35 -18.28
N ASN A 329 -28.13 6.12 -18.73
CA ASN A 329 -28.24 7.54 -19.04
C ASN A 329 -28.58 8.45 -17.84
N SER A 330 -28.61 7.90 -16.63
CA SER A 330 -28.67 8.72 -15.42
C SER A 330 -27.34 9.43 -15.19
N GLU A 331 -27.41 10.73 -14.96
CA GLU A 331 -26.25 11.59 -14.79
C GLU A 331 -26.25 12.23 -13.40
N LEU A 332 -25.11 12.15 -12.74
CA LEU A 332 -24.80 12.77 -11.45
C LEU A 332 -23.78 13.87 -11.71
N GLN A 333 -23.99 15.04 -11.15
CA GLN A 333 -23.08 16.18 -11.33
C GLN A 333 -22.71 16.82 -10.00
N PHE A 334 -21.44 17.16 -9.87
CA PHE A 334 -20.90 17.87 -8.72
C PHE A 334 -20.18 19.14 -9.15
N LYS A 335 -20.39 20.20 -8.39
CA LYS A 335 -19.54 21.40 -8.45
C LYS A 335 -18.32 21.16 -7.59
N ILE A 336 -17.14 21.19 -8.17
CA ILE A 336 -15.86 21.00 -7.51
C ILE A 336 -14.99 22.24 -7.69
N ASN A 337 -13.94 22.37 -6.87
CA ASN A 337 -12.98 23.46 -6.98
C ASN A 337 -11.57 22.89 -6.82
N GLY A 338 -10.74 23.07 -7.82
CA GLY A 338 -9.38 22.55 -7.85
C GLY A 338 -8.87 22.40 -9.27
N ASP A 339 -7.67 21.88 -9.44
CA ASP A 339 -7.03 21.59 -10.70
C ASP A 339 -6.98 20.09 -11.03
N VAL A 340 -7.42 19.27 -10.07
CA VAL A 340 -7.52 17.82 -10.16
C VAL A 340 -8.86 17.35 -9.62
N ALA A 341 -9.50 16.44 -10.31
CA ALA A 341 -10.69 15.74 -9.85
C ALA A 341 -10.45 14.22 -9.91
N ALA A 342 -11.01 13.50 -8.97
CA ALA A 342 -10.95 12.05 -8.99
C ALA A 342 -12.30 11.44 -8.61
N VAL A 343 -12.60 10.28 -9.18
CA VAL A 343 -13.74 9.47 -8.80
C VAL A 343 -13.24 8.10 -8.38
N THR A 344 -13.55 7.73 -7.16
CA THR A 344 -13.30 6.39 -6.60
C THR A 344 -14.54 5.56 -6.80
N TYR A 345 -14.40 4.34 -7.32
CA TYR A 345 -15.52 3.46 -7.62
C TYR A 345 -15.21 1.99 -7.30
N TRP A 346 -16.27 1.21 -7.17
CA TRP A 346 -16.15 -0.22 -6.95
C TRP A 346 -16.00 -1.00 -8.24
N LYS A 347 -15.04 -1.92 -8.25
CA LYS A 347 -15.01 -3.06 -9.18
C LYS A 347 -15.52 -4.30 -8.46
N ARG A 348 -16.54 -4.94 -9.05
CA ARG A 348 -17.20 -6.10 -8.45
C ARG A 348 -17.12 -7.32 -9.37
N PRO A 349 -17.19 -8.53 -8.82
CA PRO A 349 -17.23 -9.75 -9.63
C PRO A 349 -18.34 -9.71 -10.70
N ALA A 350 -18.10 -10.34 -11.84
CA ALA A 350 -19.01 -10.32 -12.99
C ALA A 350 -20.45 -10.78 -12.67
N ASN A 351 -20.64 -11.62 -11.66
CA ASN A 351 -21.94 -12.11 -11.20
C ASN A 351 -22.75 -11.08 -10.39
N GLU A 352 -22.18 -9.95 -10.02
CA GLU A 352 -22.88 -8.90 -9.27
C GLU A 352 -23.54 -7.85 -10.15
N ASN A 353 -23.45 -7.98 -11.47
CA ASN A 353 -24.12 -7.14 -12.47
C ASN A 353 -23.71 -5.66 -12.41
N PHE A 354 -22.42 -5.39 -12.18
CA PHE A 354 -21.85 -4.04 -12.32
C PHE A 354 -21.55 -3.71 -13.78
N GLY A 355 -21.63 -2.44 -14.15
CA GLY A 355 -21.50 -1.96 -15.52
C GLY A 355 -20.49 -0.84 -15.68
N THR A 356 -20.68 -0.07 -16.74
CA THR A 356 -19.78 0.99 -17.18
C THR A 356 -20.37 2.37 -16.95
N ALA A 357 -19.53 3.35 -16.66
CA ALA A 357 -19.90 4.76 -16.57
C ALA A 357 -18.94 5.65 -17.38
N GLN A 358 -19.43 6.80 -17.79
CA GLN A 358 -18.60 7.89 -18.32
C GLN A 358 -18.34 8.93 -17.25
N ILE A 359 -17.11 9.44 -17.19
CA ILE A 359 -16.69 10.50 -16.27
C ILE A 359 -15.98 11.57 -17.08
N TRP A 360 -16.33 12.84 -16.85
CA TRP A 360 -15.66 13.98 -17.46
C TRP A 360 -15.84 15.24 -16.60
N VAL A 361 -15.05 16.25 -16.89
CA VAL A 361 -15.13 17.56 -16.23
C VAL A 361 -15.37 18.63 -17.30
N ASP A 362 -16.38 19.49 -17.08
CA ASP A 362 -16.80 20.54 -18.01
C ASP A 362 -17.04 20.01 -19.44
N ASP A 363 -16.39 20.59 -20.44
CA ASP A 363 -16.47 20.19 -21.85
C ASP A 363 -15.33 19.24 -22.26
N ASN A 364 -14.54 18.71 -21.33
CA ASN A 364 -13.44 17.79 -21.63
C ASN A 364 -13.97 16.43 -22.15
N PRO A 365 -13.15 15.69 -22.92
CA PRO A 365 -13.53 14.36 -23.39
C PRO A 365 -13.83 13.42 -22.23
N ALA A 366 -14.93 12.68 -22.34
CA ALA A 366 -15.32 11.71 -21.34
C ALA A 366 -14.42 10.47 -21.37
N VAL A 367 -14.09 9.96 -20.19
CA VAL A 367 -13.39 8.68 -19.98
C VAL A 367 -14.43 7.64 -19.58
N VAL A 368 -14.36 6.44 -20.17
CA VAL A 368 -15.21 5.31 -19.79
C VAL A 368 -14.47 4.47 -18.75
N ILE A 369 -15.14 4.18 -17.65
CA ILE A 369 -14.67 3.30 -16.60
C ILE A 369 -15.61 2.09 -16.45
N ASP A 370 -15.03 0.96 -16.01
CA ASP A 370 -15.73 -0.31 -15.88
C ASP A 370 -15.72 -0.78 -14.41
N GLY A 371 -16.89 -0.85 -13.80
CA GLY A 371 -17.10 -1.35 -12.43
C GLY A 371 -17.22 -2.88 -12.35
N SER A 372 -17.09 -3.62 -13.47
CA SER A 372 -17.15 -5.08 -13.48
C SER A 372 -15.75 -5.73 -13.37
N ASN A 373 -15.75 -7.07 -13.21
CA ASN A 373 -14.55 -7.91 -13.28
C ASN A 373 -13.43 -7.54 -12.30
N GLY A 374 -13.79 -7.25 -11.07
CA GLY A 374 -12.84 -6.99 -10.01
C GLY A 374 -13.43 -7.26 -8.62
N GLU A 375 -12.63 -7.10 -7.60
CA GLU A 375 -13.05 -7.18 -6.19
C GLU A 375 -12.22 -6.19 -5.37
N HIS A 376 -12.19 -4.93 -5.84
CA HIS A 376 -11.36 -3.88 -5.24
C HIS A 376 -11.91 -2.49 -5.55
N ILE A 377 -11.41 -1.50 -4.83
CA ILE A 377 -11.61 -0.10 -5.16
C ILE A 377 -10.66 0.27 -6.31
N ASP A 378 -11.19 0.96 -7.29
CA ASP A 378 -10.44 1.56 -8.40
C ASP A 378 -10.73 3.06 -8.47
N GLN A 379 -9.98 3.79 -9.25
CA GLN A 379 -10.11 5.24 -9.39
C GLN A 379 -9.82 5.72 -10.81
N ILE A 380 -10.41 6.86 -11.15
CA ILE A 380 -9.99 7.69 -12.28
C ILE A 380 -9.56 9.05 -11.75
N VAL A 381 -8.41 9.52 -12.18
CA VAL A 381 -7.88 10.85 -11.83
C VAL A 381 -7.84 11.69 -13.10
N LEU A 382 -8.47 12.86 -13.06
CA LEU A 382 -8.55 13.84 -14.15
C LEU A 382 -7.68 15.04 -13.74
N THR A 383 -6.65 15.32 -14.52
CA THR A 383 -5.65 16.35 -14.27
C THR A 383 -5.77 17.51 -15.26
N ASP A 384 -4.98 18.55 -15.04
CA ASP A 384 -4.86 19.69 -15.94
C ASP A 384 -6.17 20.46 -16.15
N LEU A 385 -7.03 20.45 -15.14
CA LEU A 385 -8.32 21.14 -15.21
C LEU A 385 -8.18 22.68 -15.14
N GLY A 386 -7.05 23.14 -14.57
CA GLY A 386 -6.86 24.54 -14.18
C GLY A 386 -7.47 24.85 -12.83
N ILE A 387 -6.87 25.78 -12.09
CA ILE A 387 -7.37 26.19 -10.78
C ILE A 387 -8.70 26.93 -10.94
N GLY A 388 -9.78 26.42 -10.36
CA GLY A 388 -11.08 27.06 -10.44
C GLY A 388 -12.26 26.15 -10.11
N GLU A 389 -13.45 26.67 -10.37
CA GLU A 389 -14.70 25.92 -10.25
C GLU A 389 -14.95 25.11 -11.53
N HIS A 390 -15.31 23.86 -11.38
CA HIS A 390 -15.60 22.92 -12.45
C HIS A 390 -16.87 22.13 -12.17
N ILE A 391 -17.45 21.52 -13.20
CA ILE A 391 -18.53 20.55 -13.07
C ILE A 391 -17.98 19.16 -13.41
N LEU A 392 -17.97 18.28 -12.42
CA LEU A 392 -17.68 16.88 -12.58
C LEU A 392 -18.97 16.15 -12.96
N HIS A 393 -18.95 15.40 -14.04
CA HIS A 393 -20.05 14.62 -14.57
C HIS A 393 -19.77 13.12 -14.46
N ILE A 394 -20.77 12.36 -14.04
CA ILE A 394 -20.74 10.89 -13.94
C ILE A 394 -22.02 10.36 -14.54
N LYS A 395 -21.93 9.60 -15.64
CA LYS A 395 -23.09 9.10 -16.37
C LYS A 395 -23.01 7.59 -16.55
N LEU A 396 -24.04 6.89 -16.06
CA LEU A 396 -24.16 5.44 -16.23
C LEU A 396 -24.52 5.12 -17.68
N LEU A 397 -23.81 4.16 -18.31
CA LEU A 397 -23.99 3.84 -19.74
C LEU A 397 -25.00 2.72 -19.99
N GLU A 398 -25.21 1.84 -19.04
CA GLU A 398 -26.06 0.66 -19.18
C GLU A 398 -26.92 0.43 -17.93
N ASN A 399 -28.00 -0.37 -18.07
CA ASN A 399 -28.88 -0.72 -16.95
C ASN A 399 -28.25 -1.80 -16.07
N LYS A 400 -27.16 -1.43 -15.39
CA LYS A 400 -26.42 -2.25 -14.45
C LYS A 400 -26.00 -1.39 -13.25
N LYS A 401 -25.61 -2.01 -12.16
CA LYS A 401 -25.15 -1.32 -10.97
C LYS A 401 -23.88 -0.52 -11.22
N PHE A 402 -23.77 0.62 -10.60
CA PHE A 402 -22.53 1.38 -10.47
C PHE A 402 -22.53 2.15 -9.16
N GLU A 403 -21.41 2.11 -8.46
CA GLU A 403 -21.21 2.76 -7.15
C GLU A 403 -19.90 3.55 -7.14
N ILE A 404 -19.97 4.78 -6.63
CA ILE A 404 -18.84 5.68 -6.46
C ILE A 404 -18.72 6.12 -5.02
#